data_45f102ac69409269e090d5909ea95688
#
_entry.id   45f102ac69409269e090d5909ea95688
#
_cell.length_a   1.000
_cell.length_b   1.000
_cell.length_c   1.000
_cell.angle_alpha   90.00
_cell.angle_beta   90.00
_cell.angle_gamma   90.00
#
_symmetry.space_group_name_H-M   'P 1'
#
loop_
_entity.id
_entity.type
_entity.pdbx_description
1 polymer ?
#
loop_
_entity_poly.entity_id
_entity_poly.type
_entity_poly.pdbx_seq_one_letter_code
_entity_poly.pdbx_strand_id
1 'polypeptide(L)'
;MDKSMLVSLFAIFLIGLTDVKSFAQAFQQPVEAHNQNNVKTIKLFNGHNLDGWYTFLQNRGRDDDPKNVFTVQDGMIRISGEEWGCITTNEEYENYSIVVEFKWGGLTFEPRLDKARDSGLLLHSQGEDGSSNGIWIHSIECQIIEGGTGDFIVVGDGTDQFEITSTVAAEKQGSSFIFQSEGHTETIQKGRINWYGRDPEWKDALGFRGKNDIEKPVGEWNTLECIVLDGQISIFLNGTLVNRATNVKPNKGRIQIQSEAAEIYFRRVELTPLTKN
;
A
#
# COMPACT_ATOMS: atom_id res chain seq x y z
N MET A 1 -20.81 -21.63 -73.58
CA MET A 1 -19.73 -22.19 -72.79
C MET A 1 -18.97 -21.02 -72.20
N ASP A 2 -19.41 -20.60 -71.05
CA ASP A 2 -18.88 -19.36 -70.43
C ASP A 2 -18.33 -19.67 -69.06
N LYS A 3 -17.07 -19.31 -68.83
CA LYS A 3 -16.37 -19.49 -67.59
C LYS A 3 -16.41 -18.15 -66.81
N SER A 4 -17.30 -18.00 -65.87
CA SER A 4 -17.27 -16.90 -64.93
C SER A 4 -16.45 -17.28 -63.70
N MET A 5 -15.33 -16.58 -63.56
CA MET A 5 -14.37 -16.67 -62.45
C MET A 5 -14.88 -15.88 -61.28
N LEU A 6 -15.16 -16.55 -60.17
CA LEU A 6 -15.52 -15.91 -58.89
C LEU A 6 -14.22 -15.48 -58.21
N VAL A 7 -14.00 -14.18 -58.09
CA VAL A 7 -12.93 -13.61 -57.27
C VAL A 7 -13.48 -13.34 -55.86
N SER A 8 -13.00 -14.10 -54.88
CA SER A 8 -13.32 -13.91 -53.49
C SER A 8 -12.37 -12.86 -52.88
N LEU A 9 -12.91 -11.69 -52.51
CA LEU A 9 -12.18 -10.64 -51.78
C LEU A 9 -12.10 -11.05 -50.32
N PHE A 10 -10.89 -11.40 -49.87
CA PHE A 10 -10.55 -11.46 -48.46
C PHE A 10 -10.25 -10.04 -47.97
N ALA A 11 -11.15 -9.44 -47.24
CA ALA A 11 -10.84 -8.20 -46.48
C ALA A 11 -10.11 -8.56 -45.19
N ILE A 12 -8.81 -8.32 -45.16
CA ILE A 12 -8.00 -8.41 -43.94
C ILE A 12 -8.27 -7.15 -43.12
N PHE A 13 -8.97 -7.29 -42.01
CA PHE A 13 -9.09 -6.24 -41.01
C PHE A 13 -7.75 -6.17 -40.25
N LEU A 14 -6.91 -5.21 -40.61
CA LEU A 14 -5.80 -4.75 -39.76
C LEU A 14 -6.42 -3.87 -38.65
N ILE A 15 -6.72 -4.44 -37.48
CA ILE A 15 -6.98 -3.67 -36.29
C ILE A 15 -5.63 -3.20 -35.76
N GLY A 16 -5.46 -1.88 -35.78
CA GLY A 16 -4.21 -1.22 -35.49
C GLY A 16 -3.75 -1.37 -34.05
N LEU A 17 -2.50 -1.73 -33.90
CA LEU A 17 -1.68 -1.72 -32.68
C LEU A 17 -1.23 -0.29 -32.28
N THR A 18 -2.12 0.68 -32.27
CA THR A 18 -1.76 2.09 -31.98
C THR A 18 -2.31 2.67 -30.68
N ASP A 19 -3.13 1.95 -29.93
CA ASP A 19 -3.82 2.54 -28.77
C ASP A 19 -3.24 2.24 -27.39
N VAL A 20 -2.30 1.32 -27.25
CA VAL A 20 -1.72 0.98 -25.93
C VAL A 20 -0.74 2.04 -25.42
N LYS A 21 -0.09 2.82 -26.30
CA LYS A 21 0.84 3.89 -25.89
C LYS A 21 0.14 5.21 -25.55
N SER A 22 -1.05 5.44 -26.04
CA SER A 22 -1.84 6.65 -25.77
C SER A 22 -2.45 6.63 -24.35
N PHE A 23 -2.78 5.45 -23.84
CA PHE A 23 -3.36 5.30 -22.50
C PHE A 23 -2.37 5.60 -21.37
N ALA A 24 -1.09 5.28 -21.52
CA ALA A 24 -0.09 5.54 -20.49
C ALA A 24 0.28 7.03 -20.35
N GLN A 25 0.04 7.83 -21.37
CA GLN A 25 0.41 9.25 -21.38
C GLN A 25 -0.65 10.18 -20.77
N ALA A 26 -1.90 9.78 -20.70
CA ALA A 26 -2.98 10.60 -20.13
C ALA A 26 -2.98 10.64 -18.58
N PHE A 27 -2.24 9.72 -17.92
CA PHE A 27 -2.20 9.60 -16.47
C PHE A 27 -0.87 10.01 -15.82
N GLN A 28 0.07 10.49 -16.62
CA GLN A 28 1.34 11.08 -16.17
C GLN A 28 1.26 12.60 -15.98
N GLN A 29 0.08 13.17 -15.74
CA GLN A 29 0.08 14.53 -15.19
C GLN A 29 0.62 14.38 -13.75
N PRO A 30 1.85 14.88 -13.46
CA PRO A 30 2.24 15.11 -12.08
C PRO A 30 1.13 16.00 -11.51
N VAL A 31 0.67 15.72 -10.29
CA VAL A 31 -0.02 16.74 -9.50
C VAL A 31 0.90 17.95 -9.63
N GLU A 32 0.46 19.00 -10.32
CA GLU A 32 1.27 20.19 -10.58
C GLU A 32 1.95 20.54 -9.27
N ALA A 33 3.28 20.63 -9.31
CA ALA A 33 4.07 21.04 -8.16
C ALA A 33 3.67 22.48 -7.84
N HIS A 34 2.57 22.61 -7.11
CA HIS A 34 2.08 23.89 -6.63
C HIS A 34 3.13 24.43 -5.68
N ASN A 35 3.45 25.66 -5.89
CA ASN A 35 4.40 26.53 -5.23
C ASN A 35 4.46 26.31 -3.70
N GLN A 36 5.13 25.21 -3.26
CA GLN A 36 5.35 24.84 -1.87
C GLN A 36 6.55 25.61 -1.31
N ASN A 37 6.55 26.94 -1.50
CA ASN A 37 7.56 27.77 -0.86
C ASN A 37 7.36 27.69 0.65
N ASN A 38 8.20 26.89 1.33
CA ASN A 38 8.39 26.72 2.77
C ASN A 38 7.67 25.58 3.51
N VAL A 39 7.08 24.57 2.85
CA VAL A 39 6.60 23.39 3.59
C VAL A 39 7.80 22.49 3.94
N LYS A 40 8.08 22.37 5.23
CA LYS A 40 9.20 21.53 5.71
C LYS A 40 8.76 20.07 5.83
N THR A 41 9.46 19.17 5.15
CA THR A 41 9.33 17.74 5.35
C THR A 41 9.72 17.35 6.79
N ILE A 42 8.88 16.54 7.41
CA ILE A 42 9.06 15.99 8.75
C ILE A 42 9.70 14.61 8.59
N LYS A 43 10.86 14.40 9.20
CA LYS A 43 11.46 13.07 9.29
C LYS A 43 10.79 12.34 10.45
N LEU A 44 9.84 11.45 10.16
CA LEU A 44 9.21 10.60 11.17
C LEU A 44 10.21 9.60 11.74
N PHE A 45 11.22 9.22 10.96
CA PHE A 45 12.40 8.49 11.42
C PHE A 45 13.64 9.34 11.25
N ASN A 46 14.36 9.54 12.34
CA ASN A 46 15.54 10.41 12.42
C ASN A 46 16.86 9.73 12.03
N GLY A 47 16.85 8.40 11.76
CA GLY A 47 18.02 7.59 11.45
C GLY A 47 18.79 7.07 12.66
N HIS A 48 18.39 7.38 13.89
CA HIS A 48 19.16 7.06 15.09
C HIS A 48 18.38 6.29 16.15
N ASN A 49 17.11 6.59 16.34
CA ASN A 49 16.23 5.99 17.34
C ASN A 49 14.77 6.09 16.92
N LEU A 50 13.87 5.57 17.76
CA LEU A 50 12.42 5.61 17.55
C LEU A 50 11.73 6.79 18.26
N ASP A 51 12.44 7.91 18.48
CA ASP A 51 11.82 9.11 19.02
C ASP A 51 10.62 9.55 18.17
N GLY A 52 9.49 9.84 18.82
CA GLY A 52 8.23 10.16 18.14
C GLY A 52 7.36 8.93 17.83
N TRP A 53 7.85 7.75 18.16
CA TRP A 53 7.11 6.48 18.06
C TRP A 53 7.02 5.79 19.42
N TYR A 54 6.02 4.92 19.57
CA TYR A 54 5.96 3.89 20.59
C TYR A 54 5.76 2.52 19.95
N THR A 55 6.12 1.48 20.67
CA THR A 55 5.90 0.09 20.22
C THR A 55 4.64 -0.48 20.85
N PHE A 56 3.99 -1.42 20.17
CA PHE A 56 2.92 -2.25 20.72
C PHE A 56 3.08 -3.68 20.21
N LEU A 57 3.10 -4.64 21.11
CA LEU A 57 3.12 -6.07 20.79
C LEU A 57 1.87 -6.76 21.34
N GLN A 58 1.24 -7.61 20.54
CA GLN A 58 -0.05 -8.23 20.79
C GLN A 58 -0.20 -8.81 22.20
N ASN A 59 0.81 -9.52 22.69
CA ASN A 59 0.75 -10.23 23.97
C ASN A 59 1.51 -9.52 25.10
N ARG A 60 1.98 -8.31 24.86
CA ARG A 60 2.83 -7.55 25.79
C ARG A 60 2.28 -6.17 26.10
N GLY A 61 1.65 -5.52 25.12
CA GLY A 61 1.20 -4.14 25.23
C GLY A 61 2.23 -3.13 24.74
N ARG A 62 2.11 -1.89 25.24
CA ARG A 62 2.91 -0.74 24.82
C ARG A 62 4.28 -0.74 25.47
N ASP A 63 5.33 -0.49 24.65
CA ASP A 63 6.72 -0.30 25.08
C ASP A 63 7.32 -1.48 25.87
N ASP A 64 6.77 -2.67 25.71
CA ASP A 64 7.29 -3.93 26.25
C ASP A 64 7.80 -4.82 25.11
N ASP A 65 9.04 -4.61 24.67
CA ASP A 65 9.69 -5.32 23.56
C ASP A 65 11.01 -5.99 24.01
N PRO A 66 10.95 -7.03 24.85
CA PRO A 66 12.16 -7.68 25.37
C PRO A 66 12.91 -8.50 24.30
N LYS A 67 12.29 -8.78 23.15
CA LYS A 67 12.93 -9.49 22.05
C LYS A 67 13.57 -8.57 21.01
N ASN A 68 13.44 -7.25 21.18
CA ASN A 68 13.93 -6.27 20.25
C ASN A 68 13.34 -6.49 18.83
N VAL A 69 12.01 -6.67 18.77
CA VAL A 69 11.28 -6.79 17.51
C VAL A 69 11.47 -5.52 16.69
N PHE A 70 11.48 -4.37 17.36
CA PHE A 70 11.70 -3.05 16.76
C PHE A 70 13.03 -2.46 17.21
N THR A 71 14.00 -2.37 16.31
CA THR A 71 15.33 -1.82 16.59
C THR A 71 15.77 -0.82 15.54
N VAL A 72 16.77 -0.02 15.87
CA VAL A 72 17.46 0.83 14.89
C VAL A 72 18.86 0.28 14.69
N GLN A 73 19.21 -0.08 13.46
CA GLN A 73 20.50 -0.63 13.08
C GLN A 73 20.98 0.04 11.78
N ASP A 74 22.22 0.49 11.75
CA ASP A 74 22.85 1.09 10.56
C ASP A 74 22.01 2.21 9.90
N GLY A 75 21.36 3.05 10.72
CA GLY A 75 20.50 4.12 10.24
C GLY A 75 19.15 3.66 9.66
N MET A 76 18.72 2.45 9.98
CA MET A 76 17.47 1.85 9.53
C MET A 76 16.62 1.36 10.71
N ILE A 77 15.32 1.49 10.62
CA ILE A 77 14.42 0.72 11.47
C ILE A 77 14.48 -0.72 10.96
N ARG A 78 14.78 -1.67 11.84
CA ARG A 78 14.63 -3.10 11.62
C ARG A 78 13.44 -3.59 12.41
N ILE A 79 12.49 -4.22 11.73
CA ILE A 79 11.40 -4.97 12.32
C ILE A 79 11.71 -6.45 12.08
N SER A 80 11.92 -7.21 13.17
CA SER A 80 12.31 -8.62 13.03
C SER A 80 11.18 -9.51 12.50
N GLY A 81 9.92 -9.18 12.80
CA GLY A 81 8.75 -9.99 12.50
C GLY A 81 8.48 -11.11 13.53
N GLU A 82 9.33 -11.28 14.54
CA GLU A 82 9.23 -12.43 15.47
C GLU A 82 7.97 -12.42 16.35
N GLU A 83 7.45 -11.24 16.67
CA GLU A 83 6.17 -11.06 17.37
C GLU A 83 5.28 -10.07 16.60
N TRP A 84 3.98 -10.31 16.63
CA TRP A 84 3.00 -9.47 15.96
C TRP A 84 2.75 -8.18 16.72
N GLY A 85 2.72 -7.08 16.01
CA GLY A 85 2.53 -5.75 16.58
C GLY A 85 2.85 -4.63 15.62
N CYS A 86 3.16 -3.46 16.15
CA CYS A 86 3.48 -2.27 15.34
C CYS A 86 4.32 -1.26 16.11
N ILE A 87 4.98 -0.37 15.36
CA ILE A 87 5.36 0.95 15.88
C ILE A 87 4.30 1.95 15.44
N THR A 88 3.99 2.91 16.32
CA THR A 88 2.92 3.90 16.11
C THR A 88 3.44 5.30 16.41
N THR A 89 3.14 6.28 15.56
CA THR A 89 3.48 7.68 15.83
C THR A 89 2.74 8.21 17.05
N ASN A 90 3.42 9.03 17.86
CA ASN A 90 2.79 9.73 18.99
C ASN A 90 1.78 10.76 18.50
N GLU A 91 2.07 11.41 17.36
CA GLU A 91 1.26 12.46 16.76
C GLU A 91 0.32 11.92 15.70
N GLU A 92 -0.76 12.66 15.44
CA GLU A 92 -1.72 12.42 14.37
C GLU A 92 -1.48 13.36 13.21
N TYR A 93 -1.76 12.88 11.99
CA TYR A 93 -1.52 13.60 10.75
C TYR A 93 -2.76 13.59 9.85
N GLU A 94 -2.94 14.69 9.10
CA GLU A 94 -3.92 14.86 8.03
C GLU A 94 -3.31 15.64 6.86
N ASN A 95 -3.77 15.41 5.65
CA ASN A 95 -3.29 16.11 4.45
C ASN A 95 -1.77 16.13 4.33
N TYR A 96 -1.21 15.05 3.83
CA TYR A 96 0.23 14.86 3.70
C TYR A 96 0.60 13.96 2.51
N SER A 97 1.85 14.06 2.06
CA SER A 97 2.52 12.97 1.34
C SER A 97 3.45 12.27 2.33
N ILE A 98 3.33 10.96 2.47
CA ILE A 98 4.28 10.13 3.22
C ILE A 98 5.05 9.24 2.26
N VAL A 99 6.38 9.24 2.42
CA VAL A 99 7.29 8.38 1.65
C VAL A 99 8.01 7.45 2.61
N VAL A 100 7.90 6.16 2.36
CA VAL A 100 8.68 5.13 3.05
C VAL A 100 9.56 4.38 2.06
N GLU A 101 10.80 4.14 2.43
CA GLU A 101 11.69 3.24 1.68
C GLU A 101 11.91 1.99 2.49
N PHE A 102 11.45 0.85 1.97
CA PHE A 102 11.52 -0.43 2.63
C PHE A 102 12.26 -1.49 1.80
N LYS A 103 12.77 -2.50 2.48
CA LYS A 103 13.25 -3.74 1.85
C LYS A 103 12.96 -4.93 2.76
N TRP A 104 12.61 -6.04 2.15
CA TRP A 104 12.48 -7.30 2.87
C TRP A 104 13.83 -7.81 3.35
N GLY A 105 13.84 -8.38 4.56
CA GLY A 105 14.94 -9.17 5.08
C GLY A 105 14.83 -10.65 4.71
N GLY A 106 15.70 -11.45 5.31
CA GLY A 106 15.77 -12.89 5.03
C GLY A 106 14.88 -13.76 5.92
N LEU A 107 14.42 -13.24 7.07
CA LEU A 107 13.77 -14.05 8.09
C LEU A 107 12.24 -14.00 7.95
N THR A 108 11.62 -15.14 8.20
CA THR A 108 10.18 -15.31 8.42
C THR A 108 9.94 -16.17 9.65
N PHE A 109 8.79 -16.02 10.30
CA PHE A 109 8.45 -16.69 11.54
C PHE A 109 7.06 -17.34 11.45
N GLU A 110 6.78 -18.31 12.36
CA GLU A 110 5.44 -18.86 12.50
C GLU A 110 4.41 -17.76 12.83
N PRO A 111 3.21 -17.82 12.26
CA PRO A 111 2.66 -18.89 11.42
C PRO A 111 2.90 -18.69 9.91
N ARG A 112 3.84 -17.84 9.49
CA ARG A 112 4.05 -17.43 8.11
C ARG A 112 5.40 -17.86 7.51
N LEU A 113 6.02 -18.93 8.03
CA LEU A 113 7.35 -19.40 7.55
C LEU A 113 7.46 -19.53 6.03
N ASP A 114 6.44 -20.15 5.41
CA ASP A 114 6.40 -20.41 3.96
C ASP A 114 5.40 -19.47 3.23
N LYS A 115 4.94 -18.43 3.92
CA LYS A 115 3.98 -17.45 3.38
C LYS A 115 4.69 -16.26 2.77
N ALA A 116 3.99 -15.53 1.92
CA ALA A 116 4.43 -14.23 1.44
C ALA A 116 4.82 -13.34 2.63
N ARG A 117 5.97 -12.65 2.55
CA ARG A 117 6.37 -11.70 3.59
C ARG A 117 5.32 -10.61 3.71
N ASP A 118 4.98 -10.24 4.93
CA ASP A 118 3.85 -9.38 5.23
C ASP A 118 4.24 -8.29 6.23
N SER A 119 3.72 -7.10 5.98
CA SER A 119 3.82 -5.88 6.78
C SER A 119 2.77 -4.90 6.25
N GLY A 120 2.67 -3.69 6.83
CA GLY A 120 1.75 -2.67 6.34
C GLY A 120 2.09 -1.29 6.85
N LEU A 121 1.72 -0.29 6.06
CA LEU A 121 1.70 1.11 6.46
C LEU A 121 0.24 1.50 6.73
N LEU A 122 -0.13 1.62 8.02
CA LEU A 122 -1.48 1.92 8.45
C LEU A 122 -1.62 3.43 8.63
N LEU A 123 -2.54 4.02 7.88
CA LEU A 123 -2.81 5.45 7.88
C LEU A 123 -4.07 5.75 8.69
N HIS A 124 -4.12 6.92 9.31
CA HIS A 124 -5.29 7.42 10.05
C HIS A 124 -5.76 6.48 11.16
N SER A 125 -4.80 5.85 11.85
CA SER A 125 -5.12 4.96 12.97
C SER A 125 -5.80 5.74 14.10
N GLN A 126 -6.99 5.28 14.51
CA GLN A 126 -7.78 5.89 15.57
C GLN A 126 -8.36 4.83 16.52
N GLY A 127 -8.39 5.15 17.81
CA GLY A 127 -8.85 4.28 18.87
C GLY A 127 -7.71 3.78 19.76
N GLU A 128 -7.95 2.67 20.42
CA GLU A 128 -7.02 2.06 21.37
C GLU A 128 -6.08 1.08 20.67
N ASP A 129 -4.89 0.89 21.25
CA ASP A 129 -3.97 -0.14 20.81
C ASP A 129 -4.63 -1.51 20.87
N GLY A 130 -4.42 -2.31 19.83
CA GLY A 130 -5.00 -3.65 19.74
C GLY A 130 -6.50 -3.69 19.42
N SER A 131 -7.14 -2.56 19.12
CA SER A 131 -8.58 -2.52 18.80
C SER A 131 -8.97 -3.41 17.63
N SER A 132 -8.05 -3.64 16.69
CA SER A 132 -8.23 -4.62 15.62
C SER A 132 -7.46 -5.91 15.94
N ASN A 133 -8.19 -6.99 16.18
CA ASN A 133 -7.67 -8.35 16.42
C ASN A 133 -6.67 -8.45 17.60
N GLY A 134 -6.68 -7.47 18.52
CA GLY A 134 -5.70 -7.43 19.62
C GLY A 134 -4.30 -7.03 19.22
N ILE A 135 -4.09 -6.52 17.97
CA ILE A 135 -2.76 -6.27 17.42
C ILE A 135 -2.62 -4.81 16.97
N TRP A 136 -3.50 -4.34 16.10
CA TRP A 136 -3.39 -3.02 15.48
C TRP A 136 -4.51 -2.08 15.93
N ILE A 137 -4.34 -0.80 15.67
CA ILE A 137 -5.42 0.19 15.78
C ILE A 137 -6.23 0.16 14.49
N HIS A 138 -7.55 0.40 14.56
CA HIS A 138 -8.38 0.55 13.37
C HIS A 138 -7.86 1.68 12.47
N SER A 139 -7.79 1.45 11.16
CA SER A 139 -7.06 2.31 10.23
C SER A 139 -7.39 2.01 8.76
N ILE A 140 -6.81 2.78 7.86
CA ILE A 140 -6.75 2.47 6.43
C ILE A 140 -5.31 2.03 6.11
N GLU A 141 -5.15 0.78 5.76
CA GLU A 141 -3.85 0.19 5.48
C GLU A 141 -3.47 0.30 4.01
N CYS A 142 -2.27 0.76 3.77
CA CYS A 142 -1.53 0.52 2.54
C CYS A 142 -0.68 -0.74 2.75
N GLN A 143 -1.14 -1.85 2.21
CA GLN A 143 -0.54 -3.16 2.38
C GLN A 143 0.87 -3.21 1.81
N ILE A 144 1.80 -3.82 2.54
CA ILE A 144 3.14 -4.21 2.10
C ILE A 144 3.21 -5.74 2.20
N ILE A 145 2.99 -6.43 1.08
CA ILE A 145 3.03 -7.90 1.01
C ILE A 145 3.65 -8.33 -0.31
N GLU A 146 4.49 -9.36 -0.31
CA GLU A 146 5.12 -9.85 -1.54
C GLU A 146 4.10 -10.11 -2.65
N GLY A 147 4.26 -9.42 -3.78
CA GLY A 147 3.39 -9.50 -4.95
C GLY A 147 2.01 -8.83 -4.79
N GLY A 148 1.79 -8.09 -3.70
CA GLY A 148 0.53 -7.40 -3.42
C GLY A 148 0.70 -6.05 -2.75
N THR A 149 1.92 -5.52 -2.70
CA THR A 149 2.18 -4.18 -2.13
C THR A 149 1.39 -3.11 -2.87
N GLY A 150 0.67 -2.27 -2.12
CA GLY A 150 -0.20 -1.23 -2.64
C GLY A 150 -1.68 -1.58 -2.68
N ASP A 151 -2.10 -2.75 -2.17
CA ASP A 151 -3.51 -3.00 -1.89
C ASP A 151 -4.00 -2.06 -0.78
N PHE A 152 -5.28 -1.68 -0.81
CA PHE A 152 -5.96 -1.12 0.37
C PHE A 152 -6.55 -2.23 1.23
N ILE A 153 -6.40 -2.09 2.55
CA ILE A 153 -7.19 -2.85 3.53
C ILE A 153 -7.87 -1.86 4.47
N VAL A 154 -9.17 -2.00 4.64
CA VAL A 154 -9.88 -1.32 5.71
C VAL A 154 -9.77 -2.18 6.96
N VAL A 155 -8.87 -1.78 7.85
CA VAL A 155 -8.66 -2.39 9.19
C VAL A 155 -9.68 -1.77 10.13
N GLY A 156 -10.96 -2.10 9.93
CA GLY A 156 -12.10 -1.51 10.63
C GLY A 156 -13.01 -2.54 11.28
N ASP A 157 -13.96 -2.05 12.04
CA ASP A 157 -14.99 -2.86 12.73
C ASP A 157 -16.20 -3.18 11.85
N GLY A 158 -16.24 -2.66 10.61
CA GLY A 158 -17.34 -2.80 9.67
C GLY A 158 -18.39 -1.70 9.78
N THR A 159 -18.10 -0.64 10.52
CA THR A 159 -18.94 0.57 10.59
C THR A 159 -18.45 1.63 9.60
N ASP A 160 -19.26 2.67 9.40
CA ASP A 160 -18.92 3.81 8.53
C ASP A 160 -17.90 4.78 9.15
N GLN A 161 -17.38 4.47 10.33
CA GLN A 161 -16.26 5.21 10.91
C GLN A 161 -14.93 4.92 10.17
N PHE A 162 -14.83 3.71 9.61
CA PHE A 162 -13.67 3.28 8.81
C PHE A 162 -14.17 2.82 7.45
N GLU A 163 -14.03 3.67 6.45
CA GLU A 163 -14.44 3.34 5.09
C GLU A 163 -13.58 4.02 4.03
N ILE A 164 -13.55 3.41 2.86
CA ILE A 164 -12.99 4.01 1.65
C ILE A 164 -13.93 3.74 0.49
N THR A 165 -13.96 4.67 -0.46
CA THR A 165 -14.63 4.54 -1.75
C THR A 165 -13.56 4.48 -2.83
N SER A 166 -13.66 3.54 -3.76
CA SER A 166 -12.75 3.46 -4.91
C SER A 166 -13.50 3.08 -6.18
N THR A 167 -12.90 3.39 -7.32
CA THR A 167 -13.35 2.86 -8.61
C THR A 167 -12.73 1.47 -8.82
N VAL A 168 -13.56 0.49 -9.18
CA VAL A 168 -13.14 -0.90 -9.24
C VAL A 168 -13.64 -1.58 -10.52
N ALA A 169 -12.96 -2.64 -10.92
CA ALA A 169 -13.37 -3.50 -12.01
C ALA A 169 -14.71 -4.20 -11.70
N ALA A 170 -15.45 -4.56 -12.75
CA ALA A 170 -16.69 -5.35 -12.60
C ALA A 170 -16.41 -6.73 -11.99
N GLU A 171 -15.22 -7.27 -12.23
CA GLU A 171 -14.78 -8.57 -11.75
C GLU A 171 -14.02 -8.44 -10.44
N LYS A 172 -14.18 -9.43 -9.55
CA LYS A 172 -13.45 -9.55 -8.29
C LYS A 172 -12.38 -10.62 -8.37
N GLN A 173 -11.35 -10.50 -7.56
CA GLN A 173 -10.39 -11.57 -7.28
C GLN A 173 -10.75 -12.20 -5.92
N GLY A 174 -11.40 -13.36 -5.95
CA GLY A 174 -12.00 -13.93 -4.75
C GLY A 174 -13.06 -13.02 -4.15
N SER A 175 -12.90 -12.59 -2.90
CA SER A 175 -13.78 -11.62 -2.24
C SER A 175 -13.32 -10.16 -2.41
N SER A 176 -12.14 -9.93 -2.97
CA SER A 176 -11.54 -8.60 -3.08
C SER A 176 -11.94 -7.90 -4.37
N PHE A 177 -12.22 -6.60 -4.28
CA PHE A 177 -12.32 -5.74 -5.45
C PHE A 177 -10.93 -5.50 -6.06
N ILE A 178 -10.90 -5.06 -7.31
CA ILE A 178 -9.66 -4.70 -8.02
C ILE A 178 -9.77 -3.24 -8.45
N PHE A 179 -8.81 -2.41 -8.06
CA PHE A 179 -8.78 -1.01 -8.49
C PHE A 179 -8.74 -0.91 -10.01
N GLN A 180 -9.62 -0.09 -10.55
CA GLN A 180 -9.66 0.28 -11.98
C GLN A 180 -10.14 1.72 -12.12
N SER A 181 -9.31 2.59 -12.68
CA SER A 181 -9.58 4.03 -12.76
C SER A 181 -10.89 4.38 -13.46
N GLU A 182 -11.27 3.63 -14.49
CA GLU A 182 -12.51 3.80 -15.26
C GLU A 182 -13.63 2.81 -14.84
N GLY A 183 -13.49 2.22 -13.65
CA GLY A 183 -14.43 1.25 -13.12
C GLY A 183 -15.70 1.88 -12.52
N HIS A 184 -16.56 1.03 -11.96
CA HIS A 184 -17.68 1.48 -11.15
C HIS A 184 -17.24 1.79 -9.71
N THR A 185 -18.02 2.59 -9.00
CA THR A 185 -17.70 3.02 -7.65
C THR A 185 -18.19 2.03 -6.61
N GLU A 186 -17.33 1.65 -5.67
CA GLU A 186 -17.65 0.82 -4.51
C GLU A 186 -17.13 1.45 -3.23
N THR A 187 -17.90 1.33 -2.16
CA THR A 187 -17.51 1.73 -0.81
C THR A 187 -17.39 0.50 0.08
N ILE A 188 -16.26 0.38 0.77
CA ILE A 188 -16.02 -0.73 1.70
C ILE A 188 -15.72 -0.19 3.11
N GLN A 189 -16.28 -0.86 4.12
CA GLN A 189 -16.07 -0.60 5.56
C GLN A 189 -15.24 -1.70 6.23
N LYS A 190 -14.87 -2.71 5.46
CA LYS A 190 -14.01 -3.82 5.84
C LYS A 190 -13.55 -4.55 4.57
N GLY A 191 -12.36 -5.13 4.60
CA GLY A 191 -11.86 -5.94 3.49
C GLY A 191 -10.85 -5.20 2.64
N ARG A 192 -10.69 -5.64 1.39
CA ARG A 192 -9.55 -5.31 0.54
C ARG A 192 -9.98 -4.80 -0.83
N ILE A 193 -9.21 -3.85 -1.35
CA ILE A 193 -9.19 -3.46 -2.76
C ILE A 193 -7.77 -3.72 -3.28
N ASN A 194 -7.64 -4.74 -4.11
CA ASN A 194 -6.36 -5.09 -4.71
C ASN A 194 -5.90 -3.99 -5.68
N TRP A 195 -4.60 -3.76 -5.75
CA TRP A 195 -4.06 -2.91 -6.79
C TRP A 195 -4.27 -3.53 -8.18
N TYR A 196 -4.37 -2.72 -9.22
CA TYR A 196 -4.80 -3.17 -10.56
C TYR A 196 -3.87 -4.21 -11.22
N GLY A 197 -2.62 -4.26 -10.84
CA GLY A 197 -1.63 -5.17 -11.42
C GLY A 197 -1.34 -6.40 -10.56
N ARG A 198 -2.05 -6.59 -9.42
CA ARG A 198 -1.92 -7.80 -8.62
C ARG A 198 -2.23 -9.02 -9.48
N ASP A 199 -1.34 -10.01 -9.46
CA ASP A 199 -1.51 -11.23 -10.26
C ASP A 199 -2.81 -11.95 -9.84
N PRO A 200 -3.71 -12.29 -10.79
CA PRO A 200 -4.92 -13.07 -10.48
C PRO A 200 -4.61 -14.43 -9.84
N GLU A 201 -3.44 -15.00 -10.14
CA GLU A 201 -2.93 -16.27 -9.60
C GLU A 201 -2.13 -16.08 -8.29
N TRP A 202 -2.19 -14.89 -7.68
CA TRP A 202 -1.45 -14.60 -6.45
C TRP A 202 -1.70 -15.66 -5.38
N LYS A 203 -0.64 -16.11 -4.77
CA LYS A 203 -0.66 -17.09 -3.68
C LYS A 203 0.07 -16.53 -2.48
N ASP A 204 -0.45 -16.84 -1.30
CA ASP A 204 0.23 -16.56 -0.03
C ASP A 204 1.39 -17.54 0.15
N ALA A 205 2.47 -17.31 -0.60
CA ALA A 205 3.66 -18.15 -0.63
C ALA A 205 4.93 -17.30 -0.63
N LEU A 206 5.92 -17.72 0.13
CA LEU A 206 7.21 -17.05 0.28
C LEU A 206 7.86 -16.83 -1.09
N GLY A 207 8.27 -15.60 -1.35
CA GLY A 207 8.94 -15.21 -2.60
C GLY A 207 8.01 -15.17 -3.82
N PHE A 208 6.69 -15.11 -3.63
CA PHE A 208 5.76 -14.98 -4.76
C PHE A 208 6.04 -13.72 -5.58
N ARG A 209 6.07 -13.87 -6.92
CA ARG A 209 6.24 -12.78 -7.88
C ARG A 209 5.18 -12.87 -8.97
N GLY A 210 4.36 -11.84 -9.09
CA GLY A 210 3.37 -11.73 -10.14
C GLY A 210 3.95 -11.25 -11.48
N LYS A 211 3.23 -11.48 -12.57
CA LYS A 211 3.66 -11.07 -13.93
C LYS A 211 3.85 -9.56 -14.10
N ASN A 212 3.01 -8.79 -13.41
CA ASN A 212 3.03 -7.33 -13.47
C ASN A 212 3.65 -6.70 -12.22
N ASP A 213 4.30 -7.52 -11.40
CA ASP A 213 4.87 -7.07 -10.14
C ASP A 213 5.96 -6.03 -10.36
N ILE A 214 5.78 -4.88 -9.74
CA ILE A 214 6.70 -3.74 -9.78
C ILE A 214 7.50 -3.60 -8.49
N GLU A 215 7.22 -4.43 -7.48
CA GLU A 215 8.03 -4.55 -6.27
C GLU A 215 9.38 -5.14 -6.63
N LYS A 216 10.46 -4.62 -6.04
CA LYS A 216 11.81 -5.14 -6.25
C LYS A 216 12.03 -6.41 -5.42
N PRO A 217 12.99 -7.25 -5.83
CA PRO A 217 13.33 -8.48 -5.09
C PRO A 217 13.70 -8.25 -3.62
N VAL A 218 13.63 -9.32 -2.83
CA VAL A 218 14.12 -9.35 -1.45
C VAL A 218 15.54 -8.81 -1.35
N GLY A 219 15.78 -7.94 -0.37
CA GLY A 219 17.07 -7.27 -0.17
C GLY A 219 17.24 -5.97 -0.98
N GLU A 220 16.37 -5.69 -1.94
CA GLU A 220 16.39 -4.43 -2.69
C GLU A 220 15.38 -3.42 -2.14
N TRP A 221 15.72 -2.13 -2.28
CA TRP A 221 14.91 -1.04 -1.75
C TRP A 221 13.73 -0.71 -2.66
N ASN A 222 12.53 -0.68 -2.07
CA ASN A 222 11.30 -0.19 -2.65
C ASN A 222 10.95 1.18 -2.08
N THR A 223 10.29 2.02 -2.88
CA THR A 223 9.72 3.28 -2.44
C THR A 223 8.20 3.18 -2.50
N LEU A 224 7.55 3.34 -1.35
CA LEU A 224 6.12 3.43 -1.22
C LEU A 224 5.76 4.86 -0.85
N GLU A 225 4.90 5.52 -1.64
CA GLU A 225 4.41 6.86 -1.37
C GLU A 225 2.88 6.84 -1.27
N CYS A 226 2.35 7.46 -0.22
CA CYS A 226 0.92 7.69 -0.09
C CYS A 226 0.66 9.21 -0.07
N ILE A 227 -0.08 9.72 -1.06
CA ILE A 227 -0.55 11.10 -1.09
C ILE A 227 -1.95 11.13 -0.50
N VAL A 228 -2.09 11.79 0.64
CA VAL A 228 -3.31 11.91 1.43
C VAL A 228 -3.75 13.36 1.40
N LEU A 229 -4.85 13.65 0.71
CA LEU A 229 -5.36 15.01 0.59
C LEU A 229 -6.89 15.01 0.46
N ASP A 230 -7.56 15.80 1.29
CA ASP A 230 -9.00 16.05 1.18
C ASP A 230 -9.87 14.78 1.18
N GLY A 231 -9.55 13.80 2.06
CA GLY A 231 -10.26 12.53 2.13
C GLY A 231 -9.99 11.61 0.94
N GLN A 232 -8.89 11.81 0.23
CA GLN A 232 -8.40 10.93 -0.82
C GLN A 232 -7.04 10.35 -0.44
N ILE A 233 -6.78 9.12 -0.84
CA ILE A 233 -5.47 8.47 -0.75
C ILE A 233 -5.09 7.92 -2.12
N SER A 234 -3.93 8.30 -2.62
CA SER A 234 -3.30 7.68 -3.80
C SER A 234 -2.03 6.98 -3.38
N ILE A 235 -1.85 5.72 -3.76
CA ILE A 235 -0.70 4.89 -3.42
C ILE A 235 0.17 4.72 -4.65
N PHE A 236 1.47 5.00 -4.49
CA PHE A 236 2.48 4.79 -5.52
C PHE A 236 3.54 3.81 -5.02
N LEU A 237 3.83 2.79 -5.82
CA LEU A 237 4.94 1.87 -5.59
C LEU A 237 5.99 2.07 -6.68
N ASN A 238 7.22 2.39 -6.27
CA ASN A 238 8.34 2.66 -7.18
C ASN A 238 7.98 3.68 -8.29
N GLY A 239 7.19 4.72 -7.92
CA GLY A 239 6.74 5.78 -8.82
C GLY A 239 5.53 5.45 -9.69
N THR A 240 4.99 4.24 -9.60
CA THR A 240 3.78 3.83 -10.33
C THR A 240 2.56 3.95 -9.43
N LEU A 241 1.50 4.68 -9.85
CA LEU A 241 0.21 4.69 -9.15
C LEU A 241 -0.37 3.26 -9.18
N VAL A 242 -0.59 2.68 -8.01
CA VAL A 242 -1.11 1.30 -7.88
C VAL A 242 -2.55 1.25 -7.41
N ASN A 243 -2.96 2.21 -6.57
CA ASN A 243 -4.32 2.24 -6.03
C ASN A 243 -4.75 3.66 -5.69
N ARG A 244 -6.06 3.91 -5.64
CA ARG A 244 -6.64 5.20 -5.24
C ARG A 244 -7.97 4.98 -4.52
N ALA A 245 -8.18 5.75 -3.45
CA ALA A 245 -9.42 5.81 -2.71
C ALA A 245 -9.87 7.26 -2.50
N THR A 246 -11.17 7.46 -2.36
CA THR A 246 -11.84 8.72 -2.04
C THR A 246 -12.79 8.50 -0.86
N ASN A 247 -13.38 9.57 -0.33
CA ASN A 247 -14.28 9.50 0.83
C ASN A 247 -13.70 8.68 1.98
N VAL A 248 -12.38 8.83 2.20
CA VAL A 248 -11.65 8.10 3.22
C VAL A 248 -12.07 8.57 4.61
N LYS A 249 -12.46 7.63 5.45
CA LYS A 249 -12.76 7.84 6.87
C LYS A 249 -11.97 6.83 7.72
N PRO A 250 -11.36 7.30 8.81
CA PRO A 250 -11.15 8.71 9.17
C PRO A 250 -10.17 9.38 8.20
N ASN A 251 -10.20 10.73 8.16
CA ASN A 251 -9.29 11.52 7.31
C ASN A 251 -8.05 12.02 8.06
N LYS A 252 -7.89 11.63 9.30
CA LYS A 252 -6.81 12.01 10.21
C LYS A 252 -6.54 10.87 11.20
N GLY A 253 -5.31 10.73 11.65
CA GLY A 253 -4.94 9.80 12.72
C GLY A 253 -3.45 9.55 12.78
N ARG A 254 -3.06 8.59 13.64
CA ARG A 254 -1.67 8.14 13.77
C ARG A 254 -1.28 7.27 12.58
N ILE A 255 0.02 7.09 12.43
CA ILE A 255 0.61 6.21 11.42
C ILE A 255 1.23 5.02 12.14
N GLN A 256 0.96 3.79 11.63
CA GLN A 256 1.57 2.58 12.15
C GLN A 256 2.39 1.88 11.06
N ILE A 257 3.43 1.15 11.49
CA ILE A 257 4.17 0.21 10.65
C ILE A 257 4.14 -1.14 11.35
N GLN A 258 3.70 -2.17 10.62
CA GLN A 258 3.43 -3.49 11.17
C GLN A 258 4.68 -4.36 11.32
N SER A 259 4.61 -5.23 12.33
CA SER A 259 5.40 -6.46 12.46
C SER A 259 4.45 -7.65 12.26
N GLU A 260 4.66 -8.42 11.17
CA GLU A 260 3.77 -9.51 10.78
C GLU A 260 4.53 -10.73 10.27
N ALA A 261 5.26 -11.37 11.17
CA ALA A 261 6.01 -12.61 10.95
C ALA A 261 7.07 -12.56 9.83
N ALA A 262 7.47 -11.38 9.37
CA ALA A 262 8.51 -11.21 8.36
C ALA A 262 9.48 -10.08 8.72
N GLU A 263 10.77 -10.31 8.45
CA GLU A 263 11.80 -9.30 8.65
C GLU A 263 11.73 -8.24 7.55
N ILE A 264 11.65 -6.95 7.96
CA ILE A 264 11.60 -5.81 7.06
C ILE A 264 12.43 -4.65 7.61
N TYR A 265 13.01 -3.87 6.72
CA TYR A 265 13.83 -2.70 7.06
C TYR A 265 13.26 -1.45 6.43
N PHE A 266 13.29 -0.33 7.16
CA PHE A 266 12.93 1.00 6.67
C PHE A 266 14.10 1.96 6.89
N ARG A 267 14.59 2.61 5.83
CA ARG A 267 15.66 3.62 5.93
C ARG A 267 15.15 5.05 5.81
N ARG A 268 13.94 5.23 5.29
CA ARG A 268 13.30 6.52 5.11
C ARG A 268 11.84 6.41 5.52
N VAL A 269 11.39 7.27 6.43
CA VAL A 269 10.00 7.50 6.77
C VAL A 269 9.84 9.00 6.90
N GLU A 270 9.33 9.65 5.86
CA GLU A 270 9.25 11.11 5.77
C GLU A 270 7.85 11.55 5.38
N LEU A 271 7.37 12.60 6.02
CA LEU A 271 6.05 13.17 5.80
C LEU A 271 6.17 14.64 5.42
N THR A 272 5.55 15.02 4.31
CA THR A 272 5.43 16.41 3.87
C THR A 272 3.98 16.84 3.99
N PRO A 273 3.65 17.81 4.87
CA PRO A 273 2.30 18.35 4.97
C PRO A 273 1.84 18.95 3.64
N LEU A 274 0.57 18.77 3.31
CA LEU A 274 -0.07 19.33 2.12
C LEU A 274 -1.14 20.33 2.55
N THR A 275 -1.27 21.42 1.80
CA THR A 275 -2.32 22.41 2.00
C THR A 275 -3.44 22.21 1.00
N LYS A 276 -4.68 22.38 1.45
CA LYS A 276 -5.84 22.52 0.57
C LYS A 276 -5.70 23.83 -0.20
N ASN A 277 -5.98 23.79 -1.48
CA ASN A 277 -6.10 25.01 -2.31
C ASN A 277 -7.45 25.69 -2.10
#